data_3c58a98fbfef924e757acc934eed8c2f
#
_entry.id   3c58a98fbfef924e757acc934eed8c2f
#
_cell.length_a   1.000
_cell.length_b   1.000
_cell.length_c   1.000
_cell.angle_alpha   90.00
_cell.angle_beta   90.00
_cell.angle_gamma   90.00
#
_symmetry.space_group_name_H-M   'P 1'
#
loop_
_entity.id
_entity.type
_entity.pdbx_description
1 polymer ?
#
loop_
_entity_poly.entity_id
_entity_poly.type
_entity_poly.pdbx_seq_one_letter_code
_entity_poly.pdbx_strand_id
1 'polypeptide(L)'
;DNPMLALPGNPTQKLPAFNLKRSGGFGGMALSKDGTKLYGMLEGPLYAADGQVEKTEDGATGLRIIELDVTSKAWTGRTWLYPLAEGGEAIGDFNMLDDSTALVIERDNGAGTSDKACADPKKPEPNCFAAPAKVKRIYKIEFNDANVSKAARKIGYIDLMKIADPDKKARQGSENGIYTMPFVTIENVDRVDANHI
;
A
#
# COMPACT_ATOMS: atom_id res chain seq x y z
N ASP A 1 -10.13 -9.54 18.29
CA ASP A 1 -10.85 -9.14 17.06
C ASP A 1 -11.00 -7.61 17.02
N ASN A 2 -10.87 -7.00 15.85
CA ASN A 2 -11.12 -5.57 15.66
C ASN A 2 -12.61 -5.35 15.36
N PRO A 3 -13.37 -4.60 16.18
CA PRO A 3 -14.81 -4.42 16.00
C PRO A 3 -15.19 -3.64 14.73
N MET A 4 -14.21 -2.96 14.08
CA MET A 4 -14.43 -2.22 12.84
C MET A 4 -14.33 -3.08 11.59
N LEU A 5 -13.80 -4.30 11.70
CA LEU A 5 -13.56 -5.18 10.57
C LEU A 5 -14.44 -6.43 10.65
N ALA A 6 -15.24 -6.66 9.61
CA ALA A 6 -15.97 -7.90 9.40
C ALA A 6 -15.37 -8.62 8.19
N LEU A 7 -14.65 -9.70 8.45
CA LEU A 7 -13.96 -10.47 7.43
C LEU A 7 -14.85 -11.63 6.91
N PRO A 8 -14.77 -11.99 5.63
CA PRO A 8 -15.34 -13.23 5.15
C PRO A 8 -14.57 -14.40 5.76
N GLY A 9 -15.19 -15.20 6.62
CA GLY A 9 -14.59 -16.37 7.23
C GLY A 9 -14.29 -17.48 6.21
N ASN A 10 -15.22 -18.44 6.10
CA ASN A 10 -15.10 -19.50 5.09
C ASN A 10 -15.67 -19.02 3.74
N PRO A 11 -14.92 -19.14 2.61
CA PRO A 11 -15.38 -18.70 1.30
C PRO A 11 -16.63 -19.44 0.78
N THR A 12 -16.98 -20.59 1.38
CA THR A 12 -18.19 -21.36 1.02
C THR A 12 -19.41 -21.02 1.87
N GLN A 13 -19.26 -20.25 2.94
CA GLN A 13 -20.39 -19.82 3.76
C GLN A 13 -21.00 -18.54 3.20
N LYS A 14 -22.34 -18.48 3.20
CA LYS A 14 -23.06 -17.20 3.12
C LYS A 14 -22.76 -16.42 4.41
N LEU A 15 -21.85 -15.47 4.32
CA LEU A 15 -21.49 -14.64 5.45
C LEU A 15 -22.55 -13.56 5.70
N PRO A 16 -22.77 -13.18 6.97
CA PRO A 16 -23.35 -11.89 7.25
C PRO A 16 -22.52 -10.82 6.52
N ALA A 17 -23.11 -9.67 6.26
CA ALA A 17 -22.46 -8.60 5.53
C ALA A 17 -21.04 -8.36 6.07
N PHE A 18 -20.04 -8.55 5.22
CA PHE A 18 -18.64 -8.22 5.51
C PHE A 18 -18.32 -6.86 4.90
N ASN A 19 -17.41 -6.13 5.52
CA ASN A 19 -16.97 -4.83 5.05
C ASN A 19 -15.54 -4.81 4.51
N LEU A 20 -14.91 -5.98 4.41
CA LEU A 20 -13.56 -6.15 3.86
C LEU A 20 -13.54 -7.37 2.94
N LYS A 21 -12.99 -7.21 1.74
CA LYS A 21 -12.81 -8.34 0.82
C LYS A 21 -11.75 -9.30 1.34
N ARG A 22 -11.87 -10.57 0.95
CA ARG A 22 -10.82 -11.57 1.16
C ARG A 22 -9.51 -11.08 0.53
N SER A 23 -8.40 -11.30 1.23
CA SER A 23 -7.06 -10.79 0.88
C SER A 23 -6.92 -9.27 0.86
N GLY A 24 -7.85 -8.54 1.50
CA GLY A 24 -7.75 -7.10 1.71
C GLY A 24 -7.43 -6.71 3.16
N GLY A 25 -6.95 -7.68 3.98
CA GLY A 25 -6.64 -7.49 5.39
C GLY A 25 -5.40 -6.63 5.64
N PHE A 26 -4.71 -6.86 6.75
CA PHE A 26 -3.49 -6.12 7.05
C PHE A 26 -2.39 -6.48 6.07
N GLY A 27 -1.99 -5.52 5.25
CA GLY A 27 -0.88 -5.60 4.29
C GLY A 27 0.41 -5.00 4.80
N GLY A 28 0.37 -4.28 5.94
CA GLY A 28 1.55 -3.75 6.62
C GLY A 28 1.27 -3.47 8.09
N MET A 29 2.29 -3.56 8.92
CA MET A 29 2.23 -3.20 10.34
C MET A 29 3.51 -2.52 10.77
N ALA A 30 3.38 -1.44 11.53
CA ALA A 30 4.51 -0.67 12.02
C ALA A 30 4.35 -0.33 13.50
N LEU A 31 5.44 -0.44 14.24
CA LEU A 31 5.51 -0.06 15.64
C LEU A 31 5.91 1.42 15.75
N SER A 32 5.30 2.17 16.68
CA SER A 32 5.80 3.50 17.04
C SER A 32 7.22 3.43 17.57
N LYS A 33 7.97 4.52 17.46
CA LYS A 33 9.36 4.56 17.89
C LYS A 33 9.57 4.22 19.38
N ASP A 34 8.61 4.61 20.23
CA ASP A 34 8.62 4.31 21.67
C ASP A 34 8.06 2.91 22.00
N GLY A 35 7.58 2.15 21.01
CA GLY A 35 7.04 0.80 21.18
C GLY A 35 5.65 0.74 21.83
N THR A 36 4.98 1.87 22.05
CA THR A 36 3.70 1.90 22.78
C THR A 36 2.49 1.71 21.88
N LYS A 37 2.62 1.99 20.59
CA LYS A 37 1.54 1.88 19.59
C LYS A 37 1.95 0.95 18.45
N LEU A 38 1.00 0.14 18.02
CA LEU A 38 1.11 -0.64 16.79
C LEU A 38 0.08 -0.11 15.79
N TYR A 39 0.53 0.21 14.60
CA TYR A 39 -0.31 0.65 13.50
C TYR A 39 -0.45 -0.48 12.49
N GLY A 40 -1.69 -0.92 12.24
CA GLY A 40 -2.01 -1.86 11.16
C GLY A 40 -2.61 -1.12 9.99
N MET A 41 -2.12 -1.38 8.78
CA MET A 41 -2.67 -0.79 7.56
C MET A 41 -3.33 -1.86 6.69
N LEU A 42 -4.56 -1.58 6.24
CA LEU A 42 -5.30 -2.49 5.38
C LEU A 42 -4.75 -2.42 3.94
N GLU A 43 -4.65 -3.58 3.29
CA GLU A 43 -4.30 -3.68 1.86
C GLU A 43 -5.47 -3.28 0.96
N GLY A 44 -6.70 -3.57 1.37
CA GLY A 44 -7.92 -3.23 0.65
C GLY A 44 -8.82 -2.23 1.38
N PRO A 45 -9.70 -1.51 0.65
CA PRO A 45 -10.63 -0.57 1.26
C PRO A 45 -11.76 -1.28 2.01
N LEU A 46 -12.34 -0.59 2.98
CA LEU A 46 -13.60 -1.01 3.58
C LEU A 46 -14.78 -0.71 2.65
N TYR A 47 -15.80 -1.54 2.77
CA TYR A 47 -17.04 -1.43 1.99
C TYR A 47 -18.20 -1.07 2.92
N ALA A 48 -19.03 -0.13 2.50
CA ALA A 48 -20.32 0.12 3.10
C ALA A 48 -21.34 -0.96 2.70
N ALA A 49 -22.49 -0.99 3.36
CA ALA A 49 -23.55 -1.98 3.10
C ALA A 49 -24.13 -1.91 1.65
N ASP A 50 -24.03 -0.76 1.01
CA ASP A 50 -24.41 -0.54 -0.39
C ASP A 50 -23.32 -0.95 -1.41
N GLY A 51 -22.20 -1.46 -0.94
CA GLY A 51 -21.05 -1.88 -1.75
C GLY A 51 -20.12 -0.74 -2.18
N GLN A 52 -20.36 0.49 -1.74
CA GLN A 52 -19.42 1.59 -1.97
C GLN A 52 -18.16 1.42 -1.13
N VAL A 53 -17.02 1.74 -1.71
CA VAL A 53 -15.74 1.73 -0.99
C VAL A 53 -15.57 3.00 -0.16
N GLU A 54 -14.86 2.88 0.95
CA GLU A 54 -14.49 4.03 1.76
C GLU A 54 -13.60 4.99 0.97
N LYS A 55 -13.93 6.28 1.06
CA LYS A 55 -13.22 7.35 0.35
C LYS A 55 -12.76 8.43 1.30
N THR A 56 -11.67 9.08 0.91
CA THR A 56 -11.20 10.33 1.52
C THR A 56 -12.09 11.52 1.12
N GLU A 57 -11.91 12.65 1.78
CA GLU A 57 -12.71 13.87 1.53
C GLU A 57 -12.58 14.38 0.08
N ASP A 58 -11.44 14.15 -0.57
CA ASP A 58 -11.15 14.49 -1.96
C ASP A 58 -11.59 13.40 -2.96
N GLY A 59 -12.22 12.33 -2.48
CA GLY A 59 -12.82 11.27 -3.30
C GLY A 59 -11.89 10.13 -3.69
N ALA A 60 -10.63 10.12 -3.24
CA ALA A 60 -9.73 8.98 -3.44
C ALA A 60 -10.20 7.76 -2.65
N THR A 61 -9.92 6.55 -3.14
CA THR A 61 -10.12 5.33 -2.35
C THR A 61 -9.22 5.35 -1.13
N GLY A 62 -9.79 5.18 0.06
CA GLY A 62 -9.09 5.20 1.33
C GLY A 62 -8.78 3.80 1.85
N LEU A 63 -7.54 3.57 2.29
CA LEU A 63 -7.16 2.39 3.04
C LEU A 63 -6.95 2.74 4.51
N ARG A 64 -7.51 1.98 5.43
CA ARG A 64 -7.43 2.31 6.86
C ARG A 64 -6.07 2.01 7.45
N ILE A 65 -5.54 2.98 8.20
CA ILE A 65 -4.51 2.81 9.22
C ILE A 65 -5.24 2.78 10.56
N ILE A 66 -5.01 1.76 11.38
CA ILE A 66 -5.72 1.50 12.62
C ILE A 66 -4.71 1.38 13.77
N GLU A 67 -4.94 2.09 14.86
CA GLU A 67 -4.02 2.13 16.01
C GLU A 67 -4.45 1.15 17.11
N LEU A 68 -3.47 0.36 17.58
CA LEU A 68 -3.59 -0.50 18.76
C LEU A 68 -2.61 -0.01 19.85
N ASP A 69 -3.06 0.08 21.08
CA ASP A 69 -2.22 0.32 22.24
C ASP A 69 -1.58 -1.01 22.69
N VAL A 70 -0.25 -1.08 22.64
CA VAL A 70 0.52 -2.31 22.93
C VAL A 70 0.42 -2.69 24.41
N THR A 71 0.37 -1.72 25.31
CA THR A 71 0.32 -1.95 26.76
C THR A 71 -1.01 -2.55 27.19
N SER A 72 -2.10 -1.91 26.80
CA SER A 72 -3.46 -2.39 27.11
C SER A 72 -3.93 -3.51 26.19
N LYS A 73 -3.22 -3.77 25.07
CA LYS A 73 -3.59 -4.72 24.01
C LYS A 73 -4.97 -4.47 23.44
N ALA A 74 -5.35 -3.20 23.34
CA ALA A 74 -6.65 -2.77 22.89
C ALA A 74 -6.56 -1.80 21.72
N TRP A 75 -7.54 -1.87 20.82
CA TRP A 75 -7.71 -0.87 19.78
C TRP A 75 -8.13 0.46 20.41
N THR A 76 -7.42 1.53 20.03
CA THR A 76 -7.68 2.88 20.57
C THR A 76 -8.92 3.56 19.99
N GLY A 77 -9.40 3.05 18.85
CA GLY A 77 -10.43 3.69 18.04
C GLY A 77 -9.91 4.77 17.10
N ARG A 78 -8.62 5.10 17.15
CA ARG A 78 -7.99 6.07 16.26
C ARG A 78 -7.68 5.45 14.91
N THR A 79 -8.02 6.17 13.86
CA THR A 79 -7.77 5.71 12.50
C THR A 79 -7.42 6.86 11.58
N TRP A 80 -6.79 6.55 10.45
CA TRP A 80 -6.52 7.46 9.36
C TRP A 80 -6.83 6.76 8.04
N LEU A 81 -7.04 7.52 6.98
CA LEU A 81 -7.24 7.00 5.64
C LEU A 81 -6.01 7.30 4.78
N TYR A 82 -5.36 6.27 4.30
CA TYR A 82 -4.33 6.42 3.28
C TYR A 82 -5.01 6.58 1.91
N PRO A 83 -4.85 7.72 1.21
CA PRO A 83 -5.46 7.92 -0.10
C PRO A 83 -4.66 7.17 -1.18
N LEU A 84 -5.27 6.20 -1.86
CA LEU A 84 -4.66 5.59 -3.05
C LEU A 84 -4.51 6.65 -4.15
N ALA A 85 -3.36 6.64 -4.84
CA ALA A 85 -3.16 7.43 -6.04
C ALA A 85 -3.97 6.86 -7.20
N GLU A 86 -4.16 7.65 -8.25
CA GLU A 86 -4.76 7.16 -9.49
C GLU A 86 -3.93 5.99 -10.05
N GLY A 87 -4.61 4.88 -10.32
CA GLY A 87 -4.00 3.64 -10.78
C GLY A 87 -3.34 2.79 -9.70
N GLY A 88 -3.26 3.25 -8.44
CA GLY A 88 -2.90 2.43 -7.30
C GLY A 88 -4.05 1.48 -6.93
N GLU A 89 -3.72 0.25 -6.54
CA GLU A 89 -4.72 -0.78 -6.23
C GLU A 89 -4.57 -1.35 -4.83
N ALA A 90 -3.34 -1.40 -4.31
CA ALA A 90 -3.02 -1.98 -3.02
C ALA A 90 -1.72 -1.40 -2.46
N ILE A 91 -1.47 -1.69 -1.18
CA ILE A 91 -0.17 -1.48 -0.56
C ILE A 91 0.62 -2.79 -0.50
N GLY A 92 1.95 -2.71 -0.46
CA GLY A 92 2.82 -3.86 -0.24
C GLY A 92 3.44 -3.87 1.16
N ASP A 93 3.69 -2.68 1.74
CA ASP A 93 4.25 -2.57 3.09
C ASP A 93 4.00 -1.19 3.71
N PHE A 94 4.20 -1.12 5.02
CA PHE A 94 4.02 0.09 5.81
C PHE A 94 4.98 0.10 7.00
N ASN A 95 5.88 1.09 7.09
CA ASN A 95 6.85 1.22 8.18
C ASN A 95 6.97 2.65 8.70
N MET A 96 7.06 2.83 10.03
CA MET A 96 7.26 4.14 10.65
C MET A 96 8.69 4.65 10.45
N LEU A 97 8.81 5.93 10.10
CA LEU A 97 10.09 6.65 10.09
C LEU A 97 10.35 7.40 11.39
N ASP A 98 9.31 7.98 11.95
CA ASP A 98 9.28 8.72 13.21
C ASP A 98 7.85 8.68 13.80
N ASP A 99 7.56 9.50 14.81
CA ASP A 99 6.27 9.44 15.52
C ASP A 99 5.05 9.90 14.70
N SER A 100 5.26 10.48 13.52
CA SER A 100 4.19 11.05 12.68
C SER A 100 4.32 10.74 11.19
N THR A 101 5.44 10.16 10.76
CA THR A 101 5.67 9.85 9.34
C THR A 101 6.00 8.38 9.12
N ALA A 102 5.59 7.88 7.96
CA ALA A 102 5.83 6.50 7.56
C ALA A 102 6.16 6.38 6.07
N LEU A 103 6.73 5.24 5.70
CA LEU A 103 6.87 4.77 4.33
C LEU A 103 5.72 3.80 4.02
N VAL A 104 5.18 3.90 2.80
CA VAL A 104 4.15 3.00 2.26
C VAL A 104 4.53 2.60 0.85
N ILE A 105 4.63 1.31 0.59
CA ILE A 105 4.68 0.81 -0.79
C ILE A 105 3.25 0.82 -1.35
N GLU A 106 3.02 1.58 -2.42
CA GLU A 106 1.78 1.56 -3.18
C GLU A 106 2.04 0.99 -4.57
N ARG A 107 1.18 0.08 -4.99
CA ARG A 107 1.34 -0.64 -6.25
C ARG A 107 0.02 -0.87 -6.98
N ASP A 108 0.11 -1.04 -8.30
CA ASP A 108 -0.87 -1.76 -9.10
C ASP A 108 -0.57 -3.26 -9.14
N ASN A 109 -1.43 -4.04 -9.78
CA ASN A 109 -1.25 -5.48 -10.00
C ASN A 109 -0.55 -5.82 -11.32
N GLY A 110 -0.02 -4.81 -12.02
CA GLY A 110 0.73 -4.99 -13.24
C GLY A 110 2.14 -5.57 -13.03
N ALA A 111 2.69 -6.20 -14.06
CA ALA A 111 4.05 -6.72 -14.09
C ALA A 111 4.74 -6.40 -15.41
N GLY A 112 6.05 -6.22 -15.37
CA GLY A 112 6.86 -5.90 -16.55
C GLY A 112 6.69 -4.46 -17.03
N THR A 113 7.48 -4.13 -18.03
CA THR A 113 7.52 -2.80 -18.64
C THR A 113 6.61 -2.70 -19.87
N SER A 114 6.18 -1.50 -20.22
CA SER A 114 5.22 -1.25 -21.32
C SER A 114 5.74 -1.64 -22.71
N ASP A 115 7.06 -1.60 -22.93
CA ASP A 115 7.71 -2.04 -24.16
C ASP A 115 7.61 -3.56 -24.37
N LYS A 116 7.35 -4.32 -23.29
CA LYS A 116 7.10 -5.76 -23.31
C LYS A 116 5.63 -6.13 -23.14
N ALA A 117 4.71 -5.20 -23.41
CA ALA A 117 3.29 -5.50 -23.40
C ALA A 117 2.91 -6.53 -24.48
N CYS A 118 1.98 -7.43 -24.15
CA CYS A 118 1.42 -8.36 -25.13
C CYS A 118 0.63 -7.60 -26.20
N ALA A 119 0.75 -8.02 -27.44
CA ALA A 119 -0.05 -7.49 -28.54
C ALA A 119 -1.55 -7.75 -28.32
N ASP A 120 -1.91 -8.90 -27.75
CA ASP A 120 -3.26 -9.23 -27.27
C ASP A 120 -3.19 -9.61 -25.80
N PRO A 121 -3.66 -8.74 -24.87
CA PRO A 121 -3.67 -9.04 -23.43
C PRO A 121 -4.49 -10.27 -23.03
N LYS A 122 -5.44 -10.70 -23.89
CA LYS A 122 -6.28 -11.89 -23.64
C LYS A 122 -5.58 -13.19 -24.06
N LYS A 123 -4.46 -13.10 -24.77
CA LYS A 123 -3.65 -14.22 -25.24
C LYS A 123 -2.18 -13.96 -24.91
N PRO A 124 -1.81 -13.96 -23.62
CA PRO A 124 -0.44 -13.67 -23.22
C PRO A 124 0.51 -14.76 -23.72
N GLU A 125 1.62 -14.35 -24.29
CA GLU A 125 2.74 -15.20 -24.68
C GLU A 125 3.82 -15.23 -23.60
N PRO A 126 4.72 -16.22 -23.56
CA PRO A 126 5.73 -16.38 -22.51
C PRO A 126 6.67 -15.17 -22.30
N ASN A 127 6.84 -14.33 -23.33
CA ASN A 127 7.79 -13.22 -23.33
C ASN A 127 7.14 -11.84 -23.26
N CYS A 128 5.84 -11.75 -22.99
CA CYS A 128 5.14 -10.48 -22.86
C CYS A 128 4.27 -10.42 -21.61
N PHE A 129 3.87 -9.22 -21.22
CA PHE A 129 3.02 -8.97 -20.06
C PHE A 129 1.64 -8.52 -20.49
N ALA A 130 0.60 -9.24 -20.02
CA ALA A 130 -0.80 -8.89 -20.30
C ALA A 130 -1.21 -7.55 -19.69
N ALA A 131 -0.66 -7.22 -18.52
CA ALA A 131 -0.87 -5.97 -17.81
C ALA A 131 0.47 -5.41 -17.32
N PRO A 132 1.15 -4.57 -18.10
CA PRO A 132 2.38 -3.91 -17.66
C PRO A 132 2.17 -3.05 -16.42
N ALA A 133 3.18 -3.00 -15.56
CA ALA A 133 3.20 -2.17 -14.36
C ALA A 133 3.16 -0.68 -14.72
N LYS A 134 2.39 0.10 -13.96
CA LYS A 134 2.24 1.55 -14.12
C LYS A 134 2.53 2.31 -12.84
N VAL A 135 2.17 1.73 -11.69
CA VAL A 135 2.31 2.37 -10.38
C VAL A 135 3.07 1.44 -9.45
N LYS A 136 4.31 1.78 -9.15
CA LYS A 136 5.16 1.16 -8.12
C LYS A 136 5.88 2.30 -7.42
N ARG A 137 5.40 2.70 -6.23
CA ARG A 137 5.91 3.87 -5.53
C ARG A 137 6.09 3.60 -4.04
N ILE A 138 7.12 4.19 -3.46
CA ILE A 138 7.26 4.28 -2.01
C ILE A 138 6.89 5.71 -1.63
N TYR A 139 5.73 5.87 -0.99
CA TYR A 139 5.28 7.16 -0.48
C TYR A 139 5.82 7.40 0.92
N LYS A 140 6.28 8.63 1.18
CA LYS A 140 6.38 9.16 2.53
C LYS A 140 5.05 9.83 2.87
N ILE A 141 4.44 9.41 3.97
CA ILE A 141 3.17 9.93 4.45
C ILE A 141 3.33 10.56 5.83
N GLU A 142 2.41 11.45 6.17
CA GLU A 142 2.26 12.02 7.50
C GLU A 142 0.85 11.74 8.03
N PHE A 143 0.78 11.22 9.26
CA PHE A 143 -0.45 11.05 10.00
C PHE A 143 -0.17 11.23 11.50
N ASN A 144 -1.05 11.94 12.20
CA ASN A 144 -0.86 12.33 13.59
C ASN A 144 -2.19 12.75 14.23
N ASP A 145 -2.15 13.36 15.42
CA ASP A 145 -3.33 13.80 16.16
C ASP A 145 -4.18 14.84 15.42
N ALA A 146 -3.56 15.66 14.58
CA ALA A 146 -4.26 16.73 13.87
C ALA A 146 -5.14 16.23 12.73
N ASN A 147 -4.88 15.02 12.22
CA ASN A 147 -5.64 14.43 11.11
C ASN A 147 -6.25 13.05 11.45
N VAL A 148 -6.47 12.74 12.73
CA VAL A 148 -7.25 11.57 13.16
C VAL A 148 -8.64 11.57 12.48
N SER A 149 -9.06 10.42 12.01
CA SER A 149 -10.29 10.18 11.22
C SER A 149 -10.34 10.89 9.87
N LYS A 150 -9.22 11.41 9.38
CA LYS A 150 -9.07 12.07 8.09
C LYS A 150 -8.00 11.38 7.23
N ALA A 151 -7.76 11.94 6.04
CA ALA A 151 -6.71 11.45 5.16
C ALA A 151 -5.30 11.67 5.75
N ALA A 152 -4.45 10.66 5.67
CA ALA A 152 -3.02 10.80 5.81
C ALA A 152 -2.47 11.63 4.64
N ARG A 153 -1.50 12.49 4.90
CA ARG A 153 -0.95 13.41 3.88
C ARG A 153 0.26 12.77 3.18
N LYS A 154 0.17 12.56 1.88
CA LYS A 154 1.34 12.19 1.07
C LYS A 154 2.26 13.40 0.91
N ILE A 155 3.51 13.31 1.38
CA ILE A 155 4.47 14.42 1.38
C ILE A 155 5.63 14.24 0.39
N GLY A 156 5.76 13.06 -0.20
CA GLY A 156 6.74 12.77 -1.24
C GLY A 156 6.67 11.30 -1.65
N TYR A 157 7.36 10.95 -2.72
CA TYR A 157 7.48 9.56 -3.15
C TYR A 157 8.74 9.30 -3.97
N ILE A 158 9.15 8.05 -3.99
CA ILE A 158 10.13 7.48 -4.91
C ILE A 158 9.34 6.66 -5.93
N ASP A 159 9.51 6.96 -7.23
CA ASP A 159 8.93 6.18 -8.31
C ASP A 159 9.85 5.01 -8.66
N LEU A 160 9.48 3.81 -8.26
CA LEU A 160 10.26 2.60 -8.52
C LEU A 160 10.29 2.19 -10.00
N MET A 161 9.44 2.80 -10.83
CA MET A 161 9.50 2.64 -12.28
C MET A 161 10.49 3.61 -12.94
N LYS A 162 11.09 4.56 -12.18
CA LYS A 162 11.95 5.62 -12.72
C LYS A 162 13.12 5.94 -11.78
N ILE A 163 13.82 4.93 -11.32
CA ILE A 163 14.99 5.12 -10.45
C ILE A 163 16.17 5.57 -11.30
N ALA A 164 16.76 6.74 -10.99
CA ALA A 164 17.95 7.22 -11.68
C ALA A 164 19.15 6.30 -11.42
N ASP A 165 19.76 5.78 -12.48
CA ASP A 165 20.94 4.93 -12.42
C ASP A 165 21.93 5.28 -13.57
N PRO A 166 22.47 6.52 -13.58
CA PRO A 166 23.32 7.00 -14.64
C PRO A 166 24.64 6.21 -14.74
N ASP A 167 25.10 5.68 -13.64
CA ASP A 167 26.33 4.87 -13.55
C ASP A 167 26.09 3.38 -13.81
N LYS A 168 24.87 2.96 -14.11
CA LYS A 168 24.47 1.56 -14.37
C LYS A 168 24.89 0.60 -13.25
N LYS A 169 24.63 0.98 -12.01
CA LYS A 169 24.98 0.19 -10.81
C LYS A 169 23.97 -0.90 -10.49
N ALA A 170 22.75 -0.82 -11.03
CA ALA A 170 21.74 -1.84 -10.82
C ALA A 170 22.17 -3.19 -11.41
N ARG A 171 22.18 -4.23 -10.58
CA ARG A 171 22.63 -5.59 -11.00
C ARG A 171 21.80 -6.21 -12.11
N GLN A 172 20.53 -5.81 -12.23
CA GLN A 172 19.60 -6.30 -13.26
C GLN A 172 19.64 -5.45 -14.53
N GLY A 173 20.57 -4.51 -14.61
CA GLY A 173 20.71 -3.59 -15.73
C GLY A 173 19.79 -2.38 -15.60
N SER A 174 20.20 -1.31 -16.24
CA SER A 174 19.40 -0.10 -16.43
C SER A 174 19.43 0.31 -17.89
N GLU A 175 18.32 0.80 -18.40
CA GLU A 175 18.23 1.33 -19.75
C GLU A 175 18.22 2.86 -19.70
N ASN A 176 19.07 3.48 -20.54
CA ASN A 176 19.14 4.94 -20.63
C ASN A 176 19.36 5.66 -19.29
N GLY A 177 20.11 5.04 -18.35
CA GLY A 177 20.39 5.60 -17.03
C GLY A 177 19.19 5.54 -16.08
N ILE A 178 18.19 4.72 -16.37
CA ILE A 178 17.01 4.49 -15.52
C ILE A 178 16.90 3.01 -15.21
N TYR A 179 16.75 2.70 -13.93
CA TYR A 179 16.40 1.36 -13.46
C TYR A 179 14.91 1.30 -13.08
N THR A 180 14.25 0.22 -13.41
CA THR A 180 12.83 0.00 -13.10
C THR A 180 12.62 -1.27 -12.29
N MET A 181 11.66 -1.25 -11.37
CA MET A 181 11.22 -2.39 -10.57
C MET A 181 9.77 -2.75 -10.90
N PRO A 182 9.48 -3.34 -12.08
CA PRO A 182 8.13 -3.57 -12.57
C PRO A 182 7.55 -4.91 -12.09
N PHE A 183 7.77 -5.26 -10.82
CA PHE A 183 7.34 -6.53 -10.26
C PHE A 183 5.88 -6.44 -9.79
N VAL A 184 5.14 -7.56 -9.87
CA VAL A 184 3.73 -7.63 -9.41
C VAL A 184 3.64 -7.20 -7.97
N THR A 185 4.46 -7.81 -7.11
CA THR A 185 4.52 -7.53 -5.69
C THR A 185 5.89 -7.00 -5.30
N ILE A 186 5.87 -5.89 -4.56
CA ILE A 186 7.00 -5.34 -3.81
C ILE A 186 6.47 -5.23 -2.39
N GLU A 187 7.00 -6.06 -1.48
CA GLU A 187 6.34 -6.40 -0.22
C GLU A 187 7.16 -5.98 1.02
N ASN A 188 8.26 -5.23 0.84
CA ASN A 188 9.05 -4.81 1.98
C ASN A 188 9.76 -3.49 1.71
N VAL A 189 9.67 -2.56 2.66
CA VAL A 189 10.44 -1.32 2.70
C VAL A 189 10.84 -1.01 4.14
N ASP A 190 12.11 -0.71 4.33
CA ASP A 190 12.60 -0.25 5.62
C ASP A 190 13.64 0.86 5.44
N ARG A 191 13.86 1.61 6.51
CA ARG A 191 14.85 2.66 6.55
C ARG A 191 16.18 2.12 7.06
N VAL A 192 17.21 2.19 6.23
CA VAL A 192 18.58 1.83 6.62
C VAL A 192 19.24 2.96 7.42
N ASP A 193 19.14 4.19 6.90
CA ASP A 193 19.67 5.41 7.56
C ASP A 193 18.91 6.66 7.07
N ALA A 194 19.47 7.85 7.28
CA ALA A 194 18.83 9.12 6.91
C ALA A 194 18.65 9.29 5.39
N ASN A 195 19.46 8.58 4.57
CA ASN A 195 19.53 8.75 3.11
C ASN A 195 19.20 7.47 2.34
N HIS A 196 19.01 6.35 3.02
CA HIS A 196 18.83 5.04 2.38
C HIS A 196 17.59 4.32 2.94
N ILE A 197 16.84 3.71 2.02
CA ILE A 197 15.74 2.79 2.27
C ILE A 197 15.99 1.49 1.51
#